data_0890166e3304249a16125dec06f274bc
#
_entry.id   0890166e3304249a16125dec06f274bc
#
_cell.length_a   1.000
_cell.length_b   1.000
_cell.length_c   1.000
_cell.angle_alpha   90.00
_cell.angle_beta   90.00
_cell.angle_gamma   90.00
#
_symmetry.space_group_name_H-M   'P 1'
#
loop_
_entity.id
_entity.type
_entity.pdbx_description
1 polymer ?
#
loop_
_entity_poly.entity_id
_entity_poly.type
_entity_poly.pdbx_seq_one_letter_code
_entity_poly.pdbx_strand_id
1 'polypeptide(L)'
;MGLVQLFVIARHGESTLNSENRVNGDPGVPVHLTEKGRDEARLLGQQIAHVPFDLCVHTQFSRTRETAEIALAGRDVPFEEQPELGDVDIGELEGKTLEDYRAWKRRHTRRDPFPGGESLDDAARRYADAFERLLQRPESTILIVTHEIPLRYAINAADNSDELDGPAHQLPNATPYLFDEKALSHAVEQIRRVT
;
A
#
# COMPACT_ATOMS: atom_id res chain seq x y z
N MET A 1 19.90 22.59 -8.70
CA MET A 1 18.52 22.24 -8.40
C MET A 1 18.52 20.74 -8.21
N GLY A 2 18.27 20.26 -6.99
CA GLY A 2 18.09 18.82 -6.76
C GLY A 2 16.89 18.32 -7.56
N LEU A 3 16.99 17.14 -8.13
CA LEU A 3 15.84 16.47 -8.75
C LEU A 3 14.81 16.23 -7.63
N VAL A 4 13.60 16.73 -7.81
CA VAL A 4 12.47 16.46 -6.89
C VAL A 4 12.05 15.02 -7.12
N GLN A 5 12.05 14.21 -6.06
CA GLN A 5 11.57 12.82 -6.16
C GLN A 5 10.05 12.79 -6.40
N LEU A 6 9.63 11.84 -7.22
CA LEU A 6 8.23 11.52 -7.49
C LEU A 6 7.94 10.07 -7.08
N PHE A 7 6.96 9.89 -6.23
CA PHE A 7 6.45 8.58 -5.82
C PHE A 7 5.05 8.39 -6.40
N VAL A 8 4.87 7.35 -7.18
CA VAL A 8 3.55 6.93 -7.66
C VAL A 8 3.16 5.71 -6.85
N ILE A 9 2.15 5.86 -5.99
CA ILE A 9 1.72 4.80 -5.09
C ILE A 9 0.38 4.27 -5.57
N ALA A 10 0.25 2.94 -5.69
CA ALA A 10 -0.98 2.29 -6.09
C ALA A 10 -1.30 1.10 -5.18
N ARG A 11 -2.58 0.92 -4.88
CA ARG A 11 -3.09 -0.32 -4.31
C ARG A 11 -3.01 -1.42 -5.39
N HIS A 12 -2.72 -2.66 -5.01
CA HIS A 12 -2.79 -3.81 -5.93
C HIS A 12 -4.16 -3.94 -6.61
N GLY A 13 -4.24 -4.61 -7.75
CA GLY A 13 -5.47 -4.98 -8.45
C GLY A 13 -6.37 -5.89 -7.60
N GLU A 14 -7.64 -6.03 -7.95
CA GLU A 14 -8.57 -6.90 -7.21
C GLU A 14 -8.00 -8.32 -7.09
N SER A 15 -7.94 -8.83 -5.86
CA SER A 15 -7.50 -10.20 -5.57
C SER A 15 -8.70 -11.14 -5.36
N THR A 16 -8.43 -12.45 -5.41
CA THR A 16 -9.45 -13.48 -5.18
C THR A 16 -10.17 -13.29 -3.84
N LEU A 17 -9.43 -13.02 -2.75
CA LEU A 17 -10.05 -12.77 -1.44
C LEU A 17 -10.79 -11.43 -1.38
N ASN A 18 -10.37 -10.41 -2.12
CA ASN A 18 -11.18 -9.18 -2.24
C ASN A 18 -12.55 -9.46 -2.85
N SER A 19 -12.60 -10.25 -3.94
CA SER A 19 -13.86 -10.61 -4.60
C SER A 19 -14.80 -11.44 -3.70
N GLU A 20 -14.24 -12.14 -2.73
CA GLU A 20 -14.98 -12.92 -1.73
C GLU A 20 -15.31 -12.12 -0.46
N ASN A 21 -14.95 -10.83 -0.37
CA ASN A 21 -15.06 -10.00 0.83
C ASN A 21 -14.34 -10.61 2.05
N ARG A 22 -13.16 -11.17 1.83
CA ARG A 22 -12.28 -11.73 2.86
C ARG A 22 -11.02 -10.90 3.01
N VAL A 23 -10.41 -10.95 4.19
CA VAL A 23 -9.17 -10.24 4.52
C VAL A 23 -7.96 -11.20 4.44
N ASN A 24 -6.81 -10.63 4.07
CA ASN A 24 -5.54 -11.37 4.02
C ASN A 24 -4.40 -10.44 4.43
N GLY A 25 -3.79 -10.72 5.56
CA GLY A 25 -2.60 -10.07 6.11
C GLY A 25 -1.37 -10.98 6.17
N ASP A 26 -1.49 -12.25 5.79
CA ASP A 26 -0.38 -13.19 5.77
C ASP A 26 0.19 -13.35 4.34
N PRO A 27 1.44 -12.91 4.08
CA PRO A 27 2.07 -13.10 2.76
C PRO A 27 2.38 -14.57 2.43
N GLY A 28 2.42 -15.44 3.43
CA GLY A 28 2.59 -16.89 3.25
C GLY A 28 1.37 -17.56 2.60
N VAL A 29 0.21 -16.90 2.60
CA VAL A 29 -1.00 -17.35 1.92
C VAL A 29 -1.00 -16.78 0.48
N PRO A 30 -0.82 -17.62 -0.56
CA PRO A 30 -0.78 -17.14 -1.94
C PRO A 30 -2.17 -16.67 -2.39
N VAL A 31 -2.32 -15.37 -2.55
CA VAL A 31 -3.55 -14.70 -3.01
C VAL A 31 -3.24 -13.95 -4.30
N HIS A 32 -3.81 -14.43 -5.41
CA HIS A 32 -3.57 -13.92 -6.75
C HIS A 32 -4.63 -12.92 -7.19
N LEU A 33 -4.33 -12.16 -8.25
CA LEU A 33 -5.30 -11.26 -8.89
C LEU A 33 -6.43 -12.06 -9.55
N THR A 34 -7.64 -11.50 -9.52
CA THR A 34 -8.74 -11.92 -10.40
C THR A 34 -8.46 -11.45 -11.83
N GLU A 35 -9.24 -11.91 -12.81
CA GLU A 35 -9.12 -11.35 -14.18
C GLU A 35 -9.42 -9.85 -14.19
N LYS A 36 -10.42 -9.40 -13.43
CA LYS A 36 -10.69 -7.98 -13.23
C LYS A 36 -9.47 -7.25 -12.63
N GLY A 37 -8.81 -7.83 -11.63
CA GLY A 37 -7.60 -7.25 -11.04
C GLY A 37 -6.44 -7.13 -12.03
N ARG A 38 -6.32 -8.10 -12.96
CA ARG A 38 -5.35 -8.02 -14.07
C ARG A 38 -5.69 -6.90 -15.05
N ASP A 39 -6.98 -6.71 -15.39
CA ASP A 39 -7.42 -5.59 -16.22
C ASP A 39 -7.19 -4.24 -15.55
N GLU A 40 -7.44 -4.13 -14.24
CA GLU A 40 -7.11 -2.96 -13.44
C GLU A 40 -5.60 -2.65 -13.48
N ALA A 41 -4.74 -3.68 -13.35
CA ALA A 41 -3.29 -3.51 -13.46
C ALA A 41 -2.83 -3.09 -14.86
N ARG A 42 -3.47 -3.59 -15.94
CA ARG A 42 -3.22 -3.13 -17.32
C ARG A 42 -3.61 -1.66 -17.48
N LEU A 43 -4.74 -1.24 -16.90
CA LEU A 43 -5.18 0.15 -16.92
C LEU A 43 -4.22 1.06 -16.16
N LEU A 44 -3.73 0.63 -14.99
CA LEU A 44 -2.65 1.33 -14.27
C LEU A 44 -1.45 1.54 -15.19
N GLY A 45 -0.99 0.50 -15.90
CA GLY A 45 0.12 0.58 -16.84
C GLY A 45 -0.10 1.63 -17.95
N GLN A 46 -1.33 1.73 -18.47
CA GLN A 46 -1.69 2.76 -19.47
C GLN A 46 -1.64 4.18 -18.86
N GLN A 47 -2.15 4.36 -17.64
CA GLN A 47 -2.16 5.66 -16.94
C GLN A 47 -0.75 6.17 -16.65
N ILE A 48 0.19 5.28 -16.34
CA ILE A 48 1.57 5.62 -16.03
C ILE A 48 2.56 5.42 -17.20
N ALA A 49 2.06 5.20 -18.40
CA ALA A 49 2.88 4.82 -19.57
C ALA A 49 4.01 5.82 -19.88
N HIS A 50 3.78 7.11 -19.63
CA HIS A 50 4.73 8.19 -19.90
C HIS A 50 5.61 8.58 -18.71
N VAL A 51 5.47 7.93 -17.56
CA VAL A 51 6.27 8.20 -16.38
C VAL A 51 7.55 7.34 -16.43
N PRO A 52 8.75 7.94 -16.47
CA PRO A 52 10.01 7.20 -16.49
C PRO A 52 10.38 6.73 -15.07
N PHE A 53 10.04 5.50 -14.73
CA PHE A 53 10.40 4.94 -13.41
C PHE A 53 11.84 4.44 -13.39
N ASP A 54 12.55 4.79 -12.31
CA ASP A 54 13.89 4.30 -12.01
C ASP A 54 13.85 3.02 -11.16
N LEU A 55 12.74 2.82 -10.44
CA LEU A 55 12.52 1.67 -9.55
C LEU A 55 11.04 1.36 -9.43
N CYS A 56 10.70 0.07 -9.32
CA CYS A 56 9.41 -0.41 -8.88
C CYS A 56 9.57 -1.16 -7.55
N VAL A 57 8.84 -0.71 -6.55
CA VAL A 57 8.77 -1.35 -5.24
C VAL A 57 7.43 -2.08 -5.11
N HIS A 58 7.48 -3.33 -4.68
CA HIS A 58 6.29 -4.11 -4.32
C HIS A 58 6.48 -4.79 -2.97
N THR A 59 5.43 -5.35 -2.40
CA THR A 59 5.51 -6.09 -1.14
C THR A 59 5.71 -7.59 -1.41
N GLN A 60 5.91 -8.39 -0.36
CA GLN A 60 6.04 -9.84 -0.45
C GLN A 60 4.74 -10.58 -0.85
N PHE A 61 3.61 -9.86 -1.00
CA PHE A 61 2.33 -10.45 -1.40
C PHE A 61 2.27 -10.65 -2.92
N SER A 62 1.86 -11.84 -3.37
CA SER A 62 1.76 -12.17 -4.80
C SER A 62 0.94 -11.14 -5.60
N ARG A 63 -0.17 -10.66 -5.04
CA ARG A 63 -1.06 -9.68 -5.69
C ARG A 63 -0.39 -8.32 -5.98
N THR A 64 0.54 -7.87 -5.13
CA THR A 64 1.27 -6.62 -5.40
C THR A 64 2.30 -6.81 -6.50
N ARG A 65 3.03 -7.91 -6.47
CA ARG A 65 4.00 -8.28 -7.49
C ARG A 65 3.34 -8.48 -8.86
N GLU A 66 2.25 -9.26 -8.93
CA GLU A 66 1.50 -9.45 -10.17
C GLU A 66 0.99 -8.11 -10.75
N THR A 67 0.48 -7.21 -9.89
CA THR A 67 0.04 -5.87 -10.31
C THR A 67 1.19 -5.10 -10.93
N ALA A 68 2.36 -5.08 -10.27
CA ALA A 68 3.54 -4.37 -10.73
C ALA A 68 4.08 -4.93 -12.06
N GLU A 69 4.17 -6.26 -12.18
CA GLU A 69 4.65 -6.94 -13.39
C GLU A 69 3.73 -6.66 -14.59
N ILE A 70 2.40 -6.65 -14.39
CA ILE A 70 1.44 -6.35 -15.45
C ILE A 70 1.50 -4.85 -15.82
N ALA A 71 1.53 -3.95 -14.84
CA ALA A 71 1.54 -2.52 -15.09
C ALA A 71 2.81 -2.04 -15.81
N LEU A 72 3.95 -2.69 -15.58
CA LEU A 72 5.23 -2.37 -16.20
C LEU A 72 5.64 -3.34 -17.33
N ALA A 73 4.70 -4.14 -17.85
CA ALA A 73 4.99 -5.10 -18.89
C ALA A 73 5.68 -4.43 -20.09
N GLY A 74 6.82 -4.99 -20.53
CA GLY A 74 7.61 -4.46 -21.66
C GLY A 74 8.50 -3.26 -21.33
N ARG A 75 8.61 -2.87 -20.05
CA ARG A 75 9.50 -1.79 -19.58
C ARG A 75 10.67 -2.38 -18.82
N ASP A 76 11.86 -1.79 -19.02
CA ASP A 76 13.08 -2.16 -18.29
C ASP A 76 13.18 -1.31 -17.01
N VAL A 77 12.46 -1.73 -15.96
CA VAL A 77 12.45 -1.08 -14.65
C VAL A 77 12.90 -2.12 -13.62
N PRO A 78 13.89 -1.85 -12.76
CA PRO A 78 14.26 -2.75 -11.68
C PRO A 78 13.15 -2.89 -10.64
N PHE A 79 13.00 -4.09 -10.08
CA PHE A 79 12.01 -4.42 -9.06
C PHE A 79 12.71 -4.70 -7.73
N GLU A 80 12.13 -4.19 -6.64
CA GLU A 80 12.60 -4.43 -5.28
C GLU A 80 11.43 -4.80 -4.37
N GLU A 81 11.61 -5.83 -3.55
CA GLU A 81 10.63 -6.21 -2.55
C GLU A 81 10.84 -5.40 -1.26
N GLN A 82 9.77 -4.77 -0.77
CA GLN A 82 9.74 -3.98 0.45
C GLN A 82 8.69 -4.55 1.41
N PRO A 83 9.03 -5.54 2.26
CA PRO A 83 8.09 -6.19 3.17
C PRO A 83 7.38 -5.24 4.13
N GLU A 84 8.06 -4.18 4.54
CA GLU A 84 7.53 -3.20 5.50
C GLU A 84 6.36 -2.38 4.96
N LEU A 85 6.10 -2.39 3.64
CA LEU A 85 4.88 -1.84 3.04
C LEU A 85 3.78 -2.89 2.84
N GLY A 86 3.96 -4.10 3.40
CA GLY A 86 2.97 -5.17 3.41
C GLY A 86 1.70 -4.78 4.16
N ASP A 87 0.61 -5.52 3.91
CA ASP A 87 -0.65 -5.32 4.62
C ASP A 87 -0.48 -5.55 6.13
N VAL A 88 -1.49 -5.17 6.91
CA VAL A 88 -1.49 -5.38 8.37
C VAL A 88 -1.50 -6.88 8.66
N ASP A 89 -0.63 -7.32 9.56
CA ASP A 89 -0.71 -8.66 10.12
C ASP A 89 -1.93 -8.74 11.05
N ILE A 90 -2.97 -9.40 10.57
CA ILE A 90 -4.25 -9.54 11.26
C ILE A 90 -4.37 -10.85 12.04
N GLY A 91 -3.30 -11.66 12.08
CA GLY A 91 -3.20 -12.87 12.89
C GLY A 91 -4.39 -13.82 12.70
N GLU A 92 -5.12 -14.12 13.77
CA GLU A 92 -6.25 -15.07 13.74
C GLU A 92 -7.46 -14.63 12.89
N LEU A 93 -7.45 -13.38 12.39
CA LEU A 93 -8.47 -12.91 11.43
C LEU A 93 -8.13 -13.24 9.98
N GLU A 94 -6.97 -13.86 9.71
CA GLU A 94 -6.58 -14.30 8.37
C GLU A 94 -7.68 -15.14 7.71
N GLY A 95 -8.05 -14.78 6.47
CA GLY A 95 -9.09 -15.45 5.69
C GLY A 95 -10.52 -15.28 6.21
N LYS A 96 -10.75 -14.52 7.29
CA LYS A 96 -12.08 -14.18 7.79
C LYS A 96 -12.78 -13.19 6.86
N THR A 97 -14.07 -12.94 7.11
CA THR A 97 -14.83 -11.98 6.33
C THR A 97 -14.42 -10.54 6.67
N LEU A 98 -14.62 -9.63 5.73
CA LEU A 98 -14.44 -8.19 5.97
C LEU A 98 -15.35 -7.69 7.10
N GLU A 99 -16.53 -8.33 7.31
CA GLU A 99 -17.42 -7.99 8.42
C GLU A 99 -16.84 -8.43 9.77
N ASP A 100 -16.22 -9.61 9.87
CA ASP A 100 -15.52 -10.05 11.09
C ASP A 100 -14.40 -9.07 11.46
N TYR A 101 -13.60 -8.65 10.47
CA TYR A 101 -12.56 -7.64 10.63
C TYR A 101 -13.13 -6.30 11.14
N ARG A 102 -14.22 -5.81 10.52
CA ARG A 102 -14.91 -4.58 10.93
C ARG A 102 -15.53 -4.72 12.33
N ALA A 103 -16.11 -5.88 12.65
CA ALA A 103 -16.66 -6.16 13.97
C ALA A 103 -15.60 -6.13 15.07
N TRP A 104 -14.41 -6.64 14.77
CA TRP A 104 -13.27 -6.55 15.69
C TRP A 104 -12.87 -5.08 15.88
N LYS A 105 -12.67 -4.32 14.80
CA LYS A 105 -12.30 -2.88 14.87
C LYS A 105 -13.29 -2.03 15.66
N ARG A 106 -14.58 -2.30 15.60
CA ARG A 106 -15.60 -1.55 16.37
C ARG A 106 -15.48 -1.74 17.88
N ARG A 107 -14.81 -2.77 18.36
CA ARG A 107 -14.64 -3.12 19.77
C ARG A 107 -13.30 -2.78 20.34
N HIS A 108 -12.36 -2.38 19.50
CA HIS A 108 -10.95 -2.17 19.85
C HIS A 108 -10.47 -0.80 19.32
N THR A 109 -9.40 -0.32 19.94
CA THR A 109 -8.71 0.89 19.48
C THR A 109 -7.64 0.55 18.46
N ARG A 110 -7.04 1.54 17.83
CA ARG A 110 -5.91 1.37 16.91
C ARG A 110 -4.66 0.78 17.57
N ARG A 111 -4.55 0.91 18.91
CA ARG A 111 -3.41 0.41 19.73
C ARG A 111 -3.56 -1.04 20.11
N ASP A 112 -4.76 -1.58 20.04
CA ASP A 112 -5.00 -2.98 20.38
C ASP A 112 -4.52 -3.87 19.23
N PRO A 113 -3.59 -4.82 19.45
CA PRO A 113 -3.13 -5.72 18.41
C PRO A 113 -4.22 -6.71 18.01
N PHE A 114 -4.28 -7.07 16.75
CA PHE A 114 -5.07 -8.23 16.33
C PHE A 114 -4.58 -9.48 17.03
N PRO A 115 -5.44 -10.44 17.38
CA PRO A 115 -5.01 -11.67 18.05
C PRO A 115 -3.96 -12.43 17.22
N GLY A 116 -2.74 -12.53 17.74
CA GLY A 116 -1.62 -13.13 17.01
C GLY A 116 -1.02 -12.27 15.88
N GLY A 117 -1.42 -11.02 15.78
CA GLY A 117 -0.94 -10.06 14.77
C GLY A 117 -0.40 -8.75 15.37
N GLU A 118 -0.34 -7.71 14.55
CA GLU A 118 0.10 -6.36 14.95
C GLU A 118 -1.10 -5.43 15.22
N SER A 119 -0.86 -4.28 15.84
CA SER A 119 -1.85 -3.21 15.94
C SER A 119 -1.82 -2.31 14.70
N LEU A 120 -2.90 -1.53 14.48
CA LEU A 120 -2.92 -0.57 13.38
C LEU A 120 -1.90 0.56 13.57
N ASP A 121 -1.57 0.90 14.80
CA ASP A 121 -0.53 1.91 15.10
C ASP A 121 0.87 1.33 14.88
N ASP A 122 1.13 0.05 15.17
CA ASP A 122 2.41 -0.60 14.85
C ASP A 122 2.60 -0.69 13.34
N ALA A 123 1.56 -1.10 12.60
CA ALA A 123 1.59 -1.08 11.14
C ALA A 123 1.87 0.34 10.58
N ALA A 124 1.21 1.37 11.12
CA ALA A 124 1.41 2.74 10.68
C ALA A 124 2.85 3.23 10.88
N ARG A 125 3.48 2.92 12.03
CA ARG A 125 4.90 3.23 12.29
C ARG A 125 5.81 2.50 11.30
N ARG A 126 5.54 1.22 11.05
CA ARG A 126 6.27 0.43 10.06
C ARG A 126 6.18 1.04 8.65
N TYR A 127 5.01 1.55 8.25
CA TYR A 127 4.84 2.26 6.98
C TYR A 127 5.63 3.57 6.94
N ALA A 128 5.57 4.37 8.00
CA ALA A 128 6.33 5.62 8.08
C ALA A 128 7.84 5.36 7.93
N ASP A 129 8.37 4.34 8.60
CA ASP A 129 9.78 3.97 8.49
C ASP A 129 10.16 3.48 7.08
N ALA A 130 9.26 2.75 6.42
CA ALA A 130 9.47 2.32 5.04
C ALA A 130 9.44 3.50 4.06
N PHE A 131 8.49 4.42 4.17
CA PHE A 131 8.44 5.62 3.34
C PHE A 131 9.65 6.53 3.57
N GLU A 132 10.12 6.68 4.83
CA GLU A 132 11.32 7.45 5.11
C GLU A 132 12.56 6.85 4.43
N ARG A 133 12.72 5.52 4.44
CA ARG A 133 13.81 4.86 3.70
C ARG A 133 13.73 5.11 2.19
N LEU A 134 12.52 5.12 1.62
CA LEU A 134 12.32 5.43 0.20
C LEU A 134 12.64 6.89 -0.14
N LEU A 135 12.36 7.83 0.75
CA LEU A 135 12.75 9.24 0.62
C LEU A 135 14.28 9.44 0.59
N GLN A 136 15.05 8.51 1.15
CA GLN A 136 16.53 8.57 1.15
C GLN A 136 17.17 7.88 -0.06
N ARG A 137 16.36 7.35 -0.98
CA ARG A 137 16.84 6.65 -2.17
C ARG A 137 17.36 7.64 -3.21
N PRO A 138 18.37 7.23 -4.04
CA PRO A 138 18.87 8.06 -5.13
C PRO A 138 17.94 8.12 -6.34
N GLU A 139 16.98 7.20 -6.47
CA GLU A 139 16.03 7.12 -7.58
C GLU A 139 15.10 8.33 -7.57
N SER A 140 14.91 8.95 -8.72
CA SER A 140 14.09 10.15 -8.87
C SER A 140 12.61 9.84 -9.00
N THR A 141 12.27 8.69 -9.56
CA THR A 141 10.87 8.31 -9.81
C THR A 141 10.61 6.85 -9.44
N ILE A 142 9.80 6.62 -8.43
CA ILE A 142 9.56 5.29 -7.85
C ILE A 142 8.07 4.94 -7.98
N LEU A 143 7.77 3.79 -8.59
CA LEU A 143 6.45 3.16 -8.49
C LEU A 143 6.40 2.30 -7.23
N ILE A 144 5.36 2.46 -6.42
CA ILE A 144 5.13 1.66 -5.22
C ILE A 144 3.77 0.95 -5.37
N VAL A 145 3.80 -0.38 -5.48
CA VAL A 145 2.58 -1.18 -5.47
C VAL A 145 2.41 -1.84 -4.11
N THR A 146 1.38 -1.42 -3.40
CA THR A 146 1.14 -1.80 -2.01
C THR A 146 -0.34 -2.13 -1.76
N HIS A 147 -0.84 -1.93 -0.56
CA HIS A 147 -2.17 -2.27 -0.08
C HIS A 147 -3.01 -1.03 0.22
N GLU A 148 -4.29 -1.23 0.55
CA GLU A 148 -5.18 -0.12 0.84
C GLU A 148 -4.73 0.67 2.08
N ILE A 149 -4.34 0.00 3.16
CA ILE A 149 -4.05 0.66 4.44
C ILE A 149 -2.82 1.57 4.37
N PRO A 150 -1.64 1.11 3.91
CA PRO A 150 -0.48 2.01 3.81
C PRO A 150 -0.71 3.19 2.86
N LEU A 151 -1.40 2.99 1.73
CA LEU A 151 -1.74 4.07 0.81
C LEU A 151 -2.74 5.06 1.44
N ARG A 152 -3.79 4.57 2.09
CA ARG A 152 -4.77 5.40 2.79
C ARG A 152 -4.13 6.26 3.88
N TYR A 153 -3.22 5.67 4.66
CA TYR A 153 -2.52 6.41 5.70
C TYR A 153 -1.62 7.49 5.13
N ALA A 154 -0.90 7.20 4.04
CA ALA A 154 -0.10 8.21 3.35
C ALA A 154 -0.96 9.38 2.84
N ILE A 155 -2.12 9.11 2.21
CA ILE A 155 -3.02 10.15 1.71
C ILE A 155 -3.57 11.00 2.87
N ASN A 156 -4.18 10.37 3.87
CA ASN A 156 -4.81 11.10 4.99
C ASN A 156 -3.76 11.92 5.77
N ALA A 157 -2.57 11.37 5.97
CA ALA A 157 -1.48 12.07 6.63
C ALA A 157 -0.94 13.25 5.80
N ALA A 158 -0.79 13.10 4.49
CA ALA A 158 -0.39 14.20 3.60
C ALA A 158 -1.40 15.34 3.61
N ASP A 159 -2.69 15.03 3.80
CA ASP A 159 -3.77 16.01 3.94
C ASP A 159 -3.96 16.56 5.37
N ASN A 160 -2.96 16.35 6.26
CA ASN A 160 -2.98 16.79 7.66
C ASN A 160 -4.09 16.19 8.53
N SER A 161 -4.65 15.04 8.17
CA SER A 161 -5.62 14.36 9.02
C SER A 161 -4.95 13.76 10.26
N ASP A 162 -5.56 13.94 11.43
CA ASP A 162 -5.20 13.23 12.66
C ASP A 162 -5.80 11.82 12.69
N GLU A 163 -6.75 11.53 11.79
CA GLU A 163 -7.38 10.23 11.62
C GLU A 163 -6.81 9.51 10.39
N LEU A 164 -5.87 8.58 10.60
CA LEU A 164 -5.26 7.82 9.50
C LEU A 164 -6.27 6.94 8.75
N ASP A 165 -7.34 6.52 9.41
CA ASP A 165 -8.50 5.82 8.81
C ASP A 165 -9.52 6.79 8.18
N GLY A 166 -9.25 8.09 8.18
CA GLY A 166 -10.12 9.23 7.93
C GLY A 166 -10.67 9.38 6.52
N PRO A 167 -10.75 10.64 5.97
CA PRO A 167 -11.61 10.91 4.80
C PRO A 167 -11.34 10.03 3.59
N ALA A 168 -10.07 9.79 3.24
CA ALA A 168 -9.74 8.83 2.20
C ALA A 168 -9.90 7.41 2.74
N HIS A 169 -10.83 6.66 2.20
CA HIS A 169 -11.07 5.24 2.50
C HIS A 169 -11.70 4.56 1.29
N GLN A 170 -11.68 3.22 1.25
CA GLN A 170 -12.16 2.42 0.11
C GLN A 170 -11.49 2.84 -1.21
N LEU A 171 -10.15 2.93 -1.18
CA LEU A 171 -9.39 3.34 -2.34
C LEU A 171 -9.53 2.32 -3.49
N PRO A 172 -9.79 2.79 -4.72
CA PRO A 172 -9.87 1.91 -5.88
C PRO A 172 -8.60 1.09 -6.07
N ASN A 173 -8.75 -0.14 -6.53
CA ASN A 173 -7.63 -0.98 -6.92
C ASN A 173 -6.87 -0.38 -8.11
N ALA A 174 -5.58 -0.60 -8.16
CA ALA A 174 -4.67 -0.25 -9.25
C ALA A 174 -4.85 1.19 -9.79
N THR A 175 -5.14 2.14 -8.89
CA THR A 175 -5.25 3.56 -9.22
C THR A 175 -3.99 4.28 -8.73
N PRO A 176 -3.30 5.08 -9.58
CA PRO A 176 -2.08 5.78 -9.19
C PRO A 176 -2.39 7.04 -8.39
N TYR A 177 -1.67 7.23 -7.30
CA TYR A 177 -1.65 8.45 -6.49
C TYR A 177 -0.24 9.02 -6.48
N LEU A 178 -0.12 10.33 -6.71
CA LEU A 178 1.16 10.98 -6.85
C LEU A 178 1.54 11.73 -5.57
N PHE A 179 2.75 11.48 -5.11
CA PHE A 179 3.38 12.20 -4.02
C PHE A 179 4.72 12.76 -4.49
N ASP A 180 4.95 14.03 -4.30
CA ASP A 180 6.29 14.56 -4.34
C ASP A 180 7.02 14.28 -3.01
N GLU A 181 8.32 14.51 -2.98
CA GLU A 181 9.17 14.33 -1.80
C GLU A 181 8.59 15.06 -0.57
N LYS A 182 8.07 16.28 -0.76
CA LYS A 182 7.52 17.08 0.33
C LYS A 182 6.24 16.48 0.89
N ALA A 183 5.33 16.05 0.03
CA ALA A 183 4.06 15.45 0.44
C ALA A 183 4.28 14.13 1.19
N LEU A 184 5.20 13.28 0.68
CA LEU A 184 5.50 12.01 1.34
C LEU A 184 6.26 12.20 2.65
N SER A 185 7.22 13.15 2.71
CA SER A 185 7.91 13.51 3.97
C SER A 185 6.92 14.01 5.02
N HIS A 186 5.99 14.88 4.61
CA HIS A 186 4.94 15.37 5.50
C HIS A 186 4.04 14.24 6.00
N ALA A 187 3.67 13.30 5.14
CA ALA A 187 2.90 12.12 5.54
C ALA A 187 3.63 11.28 6.61
N VAL A 188 4.94 11.06 6.45
CA VAL A 188 5.77 10.36 7.44
C VAL A 188 5.74 11.05 8.80
N GLU A 189 5.97 12.37 8.82
CA GLU A 189 5.94 13.17 10.04
C GLU A 189 4.57 13.11 10.73
N GLN A 190 3.50 13.25 9.96
CA GLN A 190 2.14 13.22 10.46
C GLN A 190 1.76 11.83 11.02
N ILE A 191 2.10 10.73 10.32
CA ILE A 191 1.87 9.37 10.83
C ILE A 191 2.55 9.19 12.18
N ARG A 192 3.82 9.57 12.31
CA ARG A 192 4.57 9.47 13.56
C ARG A 192 4.00 10.31 14.69
N ARG A 193 3.40 11.46 14.35
CA ARG A 193 2.80 12.35 15.33
C ARG A 193 1.53 11.76 15.95
N VAL A 194 0.76 10.98 15.20
CA VAL A 194 -0.56 10.48 15.64
C VAL A 194 -0.55 9.03 16.10
N THR A 195 0.59 8.32 16.03
CA THR A 195 0.77 6.94 16.48
C THR A 195 1.78 6.84 17.62
#